data_c1d270755a926494c158a709f835fbc6
#
_entry.id   c1d270755a926494c158a709f835fbc6
#
_cell.length_a   1.000
_cell.length_b   1.000
_cell.length_c   1.000
_cell.angle_alpha   90.00
_cell.angle_beta   90.00
_cell.angle_gamma   90.00
#
_symmetry.space_group_name_H-M   'P 1'
#
loop_
_entity.id
_entity.type
_entity.pdbx_description
1 polymer ?
#
loop_
_entity_poly.entity_id
_entity_poly.type
_entity_poly.pdbx_seq_one_letter_code
_entity_poly.pdbx_strand_id
1 'polypeptide(L)'
;DDYFSNVVYIMSRPNNRSVRRVYYLRPEKIRRWSPQQEERYKDYGQDADKHWFRCEQTENTTNTRENRFVKYTLRVLSKKFHEVFGDIGALYKDMDQEEIELLESYEKRFKQLLAAPFFKKVGDFEGFRQESAVLQQRTGYSQIYKAWLMLKNSLDLVDGQTDIGMKKIWELYEIWCFLIMKRLVAKVLGVDLHNQKEVQENKGEMLDLFSDSK
;
A
#
# COMPACT_ATOMS: atom_id res chain seq x y z
N ASP A 1 7.88 -1.89 10.03
CA ASP A 1 6.77 -2.67 10.63
C ASP A 1 5.40 -1.98 10.52
N ASP A 2 5.32 -0.68 10.71
CA ASP A 2 4.05 0.06 10.67
C ASP A 2 3.30 -0.06 9.33
N TYR A 3 4.03 -0.08 8.21
CA TYR A 3 3.40 -0.22 6.90
C TYR A 3 2.65 -1.57 6.76
N PHE A 4 3.29 -2.68 7.11
CA PHE A 4 2.67 -4.00 7.04
C PHE A 4 1.49 -4.15 7.99
N SER A 5 1.62 -3.60 9.19
CA SER A 5 0.53 -3.59 10.19
C SER A 5 -0.70 -2.86 9.67
N ASN A 6 -0.50 -1.73 8.99
CA ASN A 6 -1.58 -0.98 8.36
C ASN A 6 -2.21 -1.75 7.17
N VAL A 7 -1.42 -2.47 6.37
CA VAL A 7 -1.96 -3.34 5.31
C VAL A 7 -2.84 -4.44 5.90
N VAL A 8 -2.38 -5.12 6.95
CA VAL A 8 -3.15 -6.16 7.65
C VAL A 8 -4.43 -5.58 8.25
N TYR A 9 -4.36 -4.39 8.86
CA TYR A 9 -5.53 -3.70 9.40
C TYR A 9 -6.57 -3.40 8.30
N ILE A 10 -6.13 -2.92 7.13
CA ILE A 10 -7.03 -2.68 5.99
C ILE A 10 -7.66 -3.98 5.49
N MET A 11 -6.91 -5.07 5.44
CA MET A 11 -7.45 -6.37 5.03
C MET A 11 -8.54 -6.86 5.96
N SER A 12 -8.45 -6.56 7.27
CA SER A 12 -9.48 -6.90 8.25
C SER A 12 -10.71 -5.99 8.18
N ARG A 13 -10.54 -4.73 7.80
CA ARG A 13 -11.59 -3.69 7.73
C ARG A 13 -11.54 -2.91 6.42
N PRO A 14 -11.74 -3.56 5.28
CA PRO A 14 -11.56 -2.95 3.98
C PRO A 14 -12.59 -1.86 3.68
N ASN A 15 -12.23 -0.99 2.77
CA ASN A 15 -13.19 -0.08 2.16
C ASN A 15 -14.08 -0.86 1.21
N ASN A 16 -15.40 -0.77 1.41
CA ASN A 16 -16.40 -1.46 0.61
C ASN A 16 -17.23 -0.44 -0.16
N ARG A 17 -17.64 -0.82 -1.36
CA ARG A 17 -18.56 -0.06 -2.18
C ARG A 17 -19.71 -0.94 -2.63
N SER A 18 -20.92 -0.42 -2.54
CA SER A 18 -22.10 -1.07 -3.10
C SER A 18 -22.16 -0.86 -4.61
N VAL A 19 -22.29 -1.94 -5.35
CA VAL A 19 -22.40 -1.93 -6.81
C VAL A 19 -23.70 -2.63 -7.21
N ARG A 20 -24.50 -1.97 -8.04
CA ARG A 20 -25.67 -2.61 -8.66
C ARG A 20 -25.21 -3.48 -9.81
N ARG A 21 -25.58 -4.75 -9.76
CA ARG A 21 -25.36 -5.69 -10.86
C ARG A 21 -26.68 -6.15 -11.44
N VAL A 22 -26.70 -6.29 -12.74
CA VAL A 22 -27.84 -6.81 -13.48
C VAL A 22 -27.61 -8.28 -13.73
N TYR A 23 -28.56 -9.09 -13.31
CA TYR A 23 -28.61 -10.53 -13.58
C TYR A 23 -29.85 -10.85 -14.39
N TYR A 24 -29.77 -11.85 -15.22
CA TYR A 24 -30.93 -12.43 -15.86
C TYR A 24 -31.22 -13.76 -15.17
N LEU A 25 -32.35 -13.83 -14.49
CA LEU A 25 -32.74 -15.00 -13.69
C LEU A 25 -34.04 -15.60 -14.21
N ARG A 26 -34.20 -16.90 -14.06
CA ARG A 26 -35.49 -17.55 -14.27
C ARG A 26 -36.42 -17.25 -13.09
N PRO A 27 -37.77 -17.31 -13.27
CA PRO A 27 -38.76 -17.02 -12.23
C PRO A 27 -38.47 -17.69 -10.89
N GLU A 28 -38.14 -18.96 -10.91
CA GLU A 28 -37.85 -19.79 -9.75
C GLU A 28 -36.67 -19.31 -8.87
N LYS A 29 -35.76 -18.52 -9.46
CA LYS A 29 -34.58 -17.97 -8.79
C LYS A 29 -34.76 -16.54 -8.28
N ILE A 30 -35.89 -15.92 -8.58
CA ILE A 30 -36.20 -14.55 -8.18
C ILE A 30 -36.79 -14.56 -6.79
N ARG A 31 -36.04 -14.05 -5.80
CA ARG A 31 -36.51 -13.97 -4.41
C ARG A 31 -37.47 -12.83 -4.13
N ARG A 32 -37.33 -11.71 -4.86
CA ARG A 32 -38.18 -10.53 -4.74
C ARG A 32 -38.50 -10.04 -6.14
N TRP A 33 -39.76 -10.00 -6.47
CA TRP A 33 -40.27 -9.51 -7.71
C TRP A 33 -40.46 -8.00 -7.64
N SER A 34 -40.13 -7.28 -8.69
CA SER A 34 -40.57 -5.92 -8.88
C SER A 34 -41.94 -5.90 -9.56
N PRO A 35 -42.76 -4.84 -9.38
CA PRO A 35 -44.06 -4.75 -10.06
C PRO A 35 -43.98 -4.95 -11.56
N GLN A 36 -42.95 -4.42 -12.21
CA GLN A 36 -42.74 -4.57 -13.65
C GLN A 36 -42.41 -6.02 -14.07
N GLN A 37 -41.72 -6.75 -13.20
CA GLN A 37 -41.41 -8.17 -13.46
C GLN A 37 -42.66 -9.03 -13.27
N GLU A 38 -43.49 -8.73 -12.26
CA GLU A 38 -44.76 -9.42 -12.03
C GLU A 38 -45.73 -9.23 -13.20
N GLU A 39 -45.80 -8.01 -13.72
CA GLU A 39 -46.63 -7.68 -14.89
C GLU A 39 -46.17 -8.51 -16.09
N ARG A 40 -44.87 -8.50 -16.42
CA ARG A 40 -44.30 -9.30 -17.49
C ARG A 40 -44.50 -10.81 -17.31
N TYR A 41 -44.42 -11.30 -16.07
CA TYR A 41 -44.66 -12.71 -15.78
C TYR A 41 -46.11 -13.09 -16.11
N LYS A 42 -47.07 -12.23 -15.78
CA LYS A 42 -48.48 -12.44 -16.15
C LYS A 42 -48.70 -12.38 -17.65
N ASP A 43 -48.04 -11.47 -18.34
CA ASP A 43 -48.13 -11.34 -19.79
C ASP A 43 -47.66 -12.59 -20.56
N TYR A 44 -46.59 -13.26 -20.04
CA TYR A 44 -46.07 -14.48 -20.61
C TYR A 44 -46.95 -15.71 -20.35
N GLY A 45 -47.88 -15.67 -19.41
CA GLY A 45 -48.83 -16.71 -19.06
C GLY A 45 -48.14 -18.07 -18.78
N GLN A 46 -48.56 -19.14 -19.47
CA GLN A 46 -48.03 -20.49 -19.25
C GLN A 46 -46.56 -20.65 -19.66
N ASP A 47 -46.02 -19.80 -20.50
CA ASP A 47 -44.64 -19.86 -20.93
C ASP A 47 -43.70 -18.98 -20.09
N ALA A 48 -44.19 -18.32 -19.04
CA ALA A 48 -43.42 -17.41 -18.18
C ALA A 48 -42.16 -18.07 -17.61
N ASP A 49 -42.21 -19.33 -17.26
CA ASP A 49 -41.08 -20.07 -16.67
C ASP A 49 -39.93 -20.32 -17.68
N LYS A 50 -40.17 -20.16 -18.95
CA LYS A 50 -39.13 -20.26 -20.01
C LYS A 50 -38.38 -18.96 -20.24
N HIS A 51 -38.86 -17.84 -19.69
CA HIS A 51 -38.29 -16.51 -19.91
C HIS A 51 -37.28 -16.12 -18.81
N TRP A 52 -36.36 -15.25 -19.19
CA TRP A 52 -35.38 -14.65 -18.30
C TRP A 52 -35.79 -13.25 -17.91
N PHE A 53 -35.73 -12.96 -16.63
CA PHE A 53 -36.11 -11.66 -16.08
C PHE A 53 -34.86 -10.90 -15.64
N ARG A 54 -34.82 -9.62 -16.01
CA ARG A 54 -33.75 -8.72 -15.58
C ARG A 54 -33.92 -8.40 -14.11
N CYS A 55 -32.96 -8.79 -13.29
CA CYS A 55 -32.94 -8.53 -11.84
C CYS A 55 -31.76 -7.64 -11.49
N GLU A 56 -32.01 -6.61 -10.72
CA GLU A 56 -30.95 -5.75 -10.19
C GLU A 56 -30.67 -6.16 -8.75
N GLN A 57 -29.41 -6.51 -8.47
CA GLN A 57 -28.96 -6.85 -7.12
C GLN A 57 -27.84 -5.91 -6.71
N THR A 58 -27.88 -5.45 -5.46
CA THR A 58 -26.83 -4.64 -4.88
C THR A 58 -25.86 -5.56 -4.15
N GLU A 59 -24.62 -5.57 -4.59
CA GLU A 59 -23.54 -6.35 -3.99
C GLU A 59 -22.48 -5.43 -3.41
N ASN A 60 -21.94 -5.79 -2.24
CA ASN A 60 -20.81 -5.11 -1.66
C ASN A 60 -19.51 -5.69 -2.25
N THR A 61 -18.69 -4.82 -2.78
CA THR A 61 -17.39 -5.21 -3.32
C THR A 61 -16.26 -4.51 -2.61
N THR A 62 -15.19 -5.25 -2.34
CA THR A 62 -13.91 -4.72 -1.85
C THR A 62 -13.04 -4.17 -2.97
N ASN A 63 -13.45 -4.32 -4.24
CA ASN A 63 -12.71 -3.81 -5.38
C ASN A 63 -12.93 -2.31 -5.55
N THR A 64 -12.45 -1.52 -4.60
CA THR A 64 -12.49 -0.05 -4.57
C THR A 64 -11.17 0.54 -5.06
N ARG A 65 -11.17 1.82 -5.44
CA ARG A 65 -9.95 2.52 -5.88
C ARG A 65 -8.89 2.55 -4.79
N GLU A 66 -9.31 2.72 -3.55
CA GLU A 66 -8.43 2.78 -2.39
C GLU A 66 -7.76 1.43 -2.12
N ASN A 67 -8.50 0.33 -2.20
CA ASN A 67 -7.92 -1.01 -2.05
C ASN A 67 -6.99 -1.37 -3.22
N ARG A 68 -7.32 -0.93 -4.44
CA ARG A 68 -6.43 -1.06 -5.61
C ARG A 68 -5.14 -0.26 -5.42
N PHE A 69 -5.25 0.93 -4.84
CA PHE A 69 -4.08 1.73 -4.50
C PHE A 69 -3.18 1.03 -3.47
N VAL A 70 -3.75 0.47 -2.39
CA VAL A 70 -2.96 -0.30 -1.40
C VAL A 70 -2.26 -1.49 -2.04
N LYS A 71 -2.93 -2.23 -2.92
CA LYS A 71 -2.31 -3.32 -3.70
C LYS A 71 -1.18 -2.82 -4.58
N TYR A 72 -1.38 -1.70 -5.26
CA TYR A 72 -0.38 -1.07 -6.11
C TYR A 72 0.87 -0.67 -5.33
N THR A 73 0.71 0.07 -4.22
CA THR A 73 1.83 0.48 -3.38
C THR A 73 2.60 -0.73 -2.84
N LEU A 74 1.89 -1.78 -2.41
CA LEU A 74 2.51 -3.01 -1.94
C LEU A 74 3.34 -3.71 -3.03
N ARG A 75 2.84 -3.75 -4.28
CA ARG A 75 3.58 -4.32 -5.44
C ARG A 75 4.83 -3.51 -5.77
N VAL A 76 4.69 -2.18 -5.85
CA VAL A 76 5.81 -1.30 -6.22
C VAL A 76 6.90 -1.36 -5.15
N LEU A 77 6.52 -1.31 -3.88
CA LEU A 77 7.47 -1.41 -2.77
C LEU A 77 8.13 -2.78 -2.72
N SER A 78 7.39 -3.87 -2.95
CA SER A 78 7.95 -5.22 -3.02
C SER A 78 8.98 -5.36 -4.14
N LYS A 79 8.65 -4.83 -5.34
CA LYS A 79 9.57 -4.85 -6.48
C LYS A 79 10.84 -4.06 -6.18
N LYS A 80 10.68 -2.83 -5.68
CA LYS A 80 11.81 -1.95 -5.37
C LYS A 80 12.67 -2.50 -4.24
N PHE A 81 12.04 -3.09 -3.22
CA PHE A 81 12.75 -3.78 -2.14
C PHE A 81 13.60 -4.93 -2.68
N HIS A 82 13.04 -5.75 -3.58
CA HIS A 82 13.75 -6.87 -4.19
C HIS A 82 14.94 -6.42 -5.05
N GLU A 83 14.77 -5.36 -5.84
CA GLU A 83 15.84 -4.73 -6.64
C GLU A 83 16.99 -4.26 -5.72
N VAL A 84 16.67 -3.43 -4.72
CA VAL A 84 17.67 -2.88 -3.80
C VAL A 84 18.33 -3.96 -2.97
N PHE A 85 17.57 -4.96 -2.51
CA PHE A 85 18.13 -6.09 -1.74
C PHE A 85 19.05 -6.96 -2.59
N GLY A 86 18.69 -7.21 -3.86
CA GLY A 86 19.54 -7.94 -4.80
C GLY A 86 20.88 -7.24 -5.04
N ASP A 87 20.85 -5.91 -5.22
CA ASP A 87 22.05 -5.09 -5.41
C ASP A 87 22.92 -5.04 -4.14
N ILE A 88 22.31 -4.89 -2.97
CA ILE A 88 23.01 -4.91 -1.67
C ILE A 88 23.67 -6.28 -1.45
N GLY A 89 22.97 -7.38 -1.67
CA GLY A 89 23.51 -8.74 -1.50
C GLY A 89 24.70 -9.02 -2.41
N ALA A 90 24.77 -8.38 -3.59
CA ALA A 90 25.90 -8.49 -4.52
C ALA A 90 27.11 -7.64 -4.10
N LEU A 91 26.86 -6.49 -3.45
CA LEU A 91 27.88 -5.50 -3.10
C LEU A 91 28.49 -5.72 -1.70
N TYR A 92 27.72 -6.24 -0.75
CA TYR A 92 28.12 -6.36 0.65
C TYR A 92 28.23 -7.82 1.08
N LYS A 93 29.44 -8.39 0.94
CA LYS A 93 29.75 -9.73 1.46
C LYS A 93 29.85 -9.80 2.99
N ASP A 94 29.93 -8.64 3.65
CA ASP A 94 30.20 -8.52 5.09
C ASP A 94 28.94 -8.07 5.89
N MET A 95 27.74 -8.32 5.39
CA MET A 95 26.52 -8.07 6.16
C MET A 95 26.39 -9.07 7.31
N ASP A 96 25.97 -8.56 8.49
CA ASP A 96 25.66 -9.42 9.63
C ASP A 96 24.50 -10.36 9.30
N GLN A 97 24.59 -11.61 9.80
CA GLN A 97 23.57 -12.63 9.57
C GLN A 97 22.17 -12.17 10.04
N GLU A 98 22.11 -11.42 11.15
CA GLU A 98 20.86 -10.87 11.68
C GLU A 98 20.20 -9.87 10.71
N GLU A 99 20.99 -9.06 10.01
CA GLU A 99 20.50 -8.11 9.02
C GLU A 99 19.96 -8.82 7.78
N ILE A 100 20.63 -9.87 7.33
CA ILE A 100 20.18 -10.70 6.21
C ILE A 100 18.84 -11.36 6.55
N GLU A 101 18.73 -11.98 7.72
CA GLU A 101 17.48 -12.63 8.18
C GLU A 101 16.32 -11.63 8.28
N LEU A 102 16.60 -10.41 8.74
CA LEU A 102 15.62 -9.34 8.81
C LEU A 102 15.10 -8.97 7.41
N LEU A 103 16.00 -8.78 6.44
CA LEU A 103 15.65 -8.44 5.06
C LEU A 103 14.87 -9.57 4.38
N GLU A 104 15.27 -10.82 4.56
CA GLU A 104 14.54 -11.99 4.07
C GLU A 104 13.13 -12.08 4.70
N SER A 105 12.99 -11.73 5.98
CA SER A 105 11.71 -11.69 6.66
C SER A 105 10.75 -10.68 6.02
N TYR A 106 11.26 -9.49 5.63
CA TYR A 106 10.47 -8.48 4.92
C TYR A 106 10.07 -8.95 3.52
N GLU A 107 10.98 -9.56 2.77
CA GLU A 107 10.66 -10.11 1.44
C GLU A 107 9.58 -11.18 1.52
N LYS A 108 9.69 -12.10 2.49
CA LYS A 108 8.68 -13.11 2.77
C LYS A 108 7.33 -12.48 3.12
N ARG A 109 7.33 -11.42 3.90
CA ARG A 109 6.11 -10.71 4.33
C ARG A 109 5.42 -10.01 3.15
N PHE A 110 6.17 -9.38 2.23
CA PHE A 110 5.64 -8.85 0.98
C PHE A 110 4.95 -9.94 0.14
N LYS A 111 5.63 -11.08 -0.07
CA LYS A 111 5.10 -12.21 -0.83
C LYS A 111 3.81 -12.77 -0.22
N GLN A 112 3.78 -12.94 1.11
CA GLN A 112 2.60 -13.42 1.84
C GLN A 112 1.40 -12.47 1.71
N LEU A 113 1.60 -11.17 1.88
CA LEU A 113 0.54 -10.18 1.77
C LEU A 113 -0.01 -10.11 0.35
N LEU A 114 0.85 -10.09 -0.68
CA LEU A 114 0.42 -10.07 -2.08
C LEU A 114 -0.35 -11.34 -2.48
N ALA A 115 -0.02 -12.49 -1.90
CA ALA A 115 -0.70 -13.76 -2.14
C ALA A 115 -2.06 -13.87 -1.42
N ALA A 116 -2.38 -12.96 -0.50
CA ALA A 116 -3.58 -13.02 0.31
C ALA A 116 -4.86 -13.03 -0.54
N PRO A 117 -5.89 -13.81 -0.16
CA PRO A 117 -7.15 -13.93 -0.91
C PRO A 117 -7.86 -12.57 -1.11
N PHE A 118 -7.65 -11.64 -0.20
CA PHE A 118 -8.16 -10.28 -0.31
C PHE A 118 -7.70 -9.60 -1.60
N PHE A 119 -6.38 -9.57 -1.85
CA PHE A 119 -5.81 -8.90 -3.03
C PHE A 119 -6.09 -9.63 -4.35
N LYS A 120 -6.45 -10.91 -4.31
CA LYS A 120 -6.92 -11.63 -5.52
C LYS A 120 -8.24 -11.08 -6.05
N LYS A 121 -9.10 -10.56 -5.15
CA LYS A 121 -10.41 -9.95 -5.49
C LYS A 121 -10.30 -8.48 -5.88
N VAL A 122 -9.17 -7.85 -5.63
CA VAL A 122 -8.90 -6.43 -5.90
C VAL A 122 -8.20 -6.30 -7.25
N GLY A 123 -8.75 -5.49 -8.15
CA GLY A 123 -8.20 -5.22 -9.47
C GLY A 123 -6.92 -4.37 -9.44
N ASP A 124 -6.46 -3.95 -10.60
CA ASP A 124 -5.30 -3.09 -10.74
C ASP A 124 -5.67 -1.61 -10.56
N PHE A 125 -4.68 -0.82 -10.17
CA PHE A 125 -4.84 0.60 -9.92
C PHE A 125 -4.60 1.41 -11.19
N GLU A 126 -5.58 2.23 -11.58
CA GLU A 126 -5.57 3.05 -12.79
C GLU A 126 -5.31 4.55 -12.50
N GLY A 127 -4.90 4.86 -11.28
CA GLY A 127 -4.72 6.24 -10.85
C GLY A 127 -5.94 6.84 -10.15
N PHE A 128 -5.74 8.03 -9.61
CA PHE A 128 -6.82 8.84 -9.02
C PHE A 128 -7.24 9.94 -9.99
N ARG A 129 -8.53 10.00 -10.29
CA ARG A 129 -9.12 11.14 -11.00
C ARG A 129 -9.43 12.30 -10.05
N GLN A 130 -9.65 12.00 -8.79
CA GLN A 130 -9.93 12.92 -7.70
C GLN A 130 -9.31 12.37 -6.42
N GLU A 131 -8.92 13.25 -5.50
CA GLU A 131 -8.42 12.86 -4.18
C GLU A 131 -9.49 12.07 -3.42
N SER A 132 -9.05 11.01 -2.75
CA SER A 132 -9.95 10.16 -1.97
C SER A 132 -9.92 10.57 -0.50
N ALA A 133 -11.07 10.98 0.04
CA ALA A 133 -11.21 11.26 1.47
C ALA A 133 -10.86 10.04 2.34
N VAL A 134 -11.10 8.82 1.85
CA VAL A 134 -10.73 7.59 2.55
C VAL A 134 -9.21 7.49 2.74
N LEU A 135 -8.42 7.83 1.71
CA LEU A 135 -6.95 7.82 1.80
C LEU A 135 -6.42 8.93 2.71
N GLN A 136 -7.13 10.03 2.83
CA GLN A 136 -6.69 11.15 3.68
C GLN A 136 -7.04 10.96 5.15
N GLN A 137 -8.20 10.38 5.45
CA GLN A 137 -8.78 10.43 6.79
C GLN A 137 -8.92 9.06 7.45
N ARG A 138 -9.14 7.97 6.69
CA ARG A 138 -9.42 6.67 7.28
C ARG A 138 -8.16 6.00 7.79
N THR A 139 -8.22 5.54 9.04
CA THR A 139 -7.14 4.79 9.70
C THR A 139 -6.68 3.60 8.85
N GLY A 140 -5.37 3.37 8.78
CA GLY A 140 -4.71 2.41 7.93
C GLY A 140 -4.43 2.97 6.54
N TYR A 141 -5.43 3.52 5.87
CA TYR A 141 -5.30 4.11 4.52
C TYR A 141 -4.46 5.39 4.54
N SER A 142 -4.72 6.29 5.50
CA SER A 142 -3.98 7.54 5.62
C SER A 142 -2.51 7.33 5.94
N GLN A 143 -2.19 6.33 6.76
CA GLN A 143 -0.81 5.97 7.08
C GLN A 143 -0.09 5.40 5.84
N ILE A 144 -0.74 4.50 5.08
CA ILE A 144 -0.18 3.97 3.83
C ILE A 144 0.01 5.09 2.80
N TYR A 145 -0.95 6.00 2.68
CA TYR A 145 -0.86 7.12 1.74
C TYR A 145 0.29 8.06 2.08
N LYS A 146 0.45 8.42 3.36
CA LYS A 146 1.58 9.24 3.84
C LYS A 146 2.93 8.54 3.60
N ALA A 147 3.03 7.27 3.97
CA ALA A 147 4.24 6.48 3.72
C ALA A 147 4.57 6.41 2.22
N TRP A 148 3.56 6.20 1.36
CA TRP A 148 3.73 6.23 -0.08
C TRP A 148 4.24 7.56 -0.61
N LEU A 149 3.70 8.70 -0.15
CA LEU A 149 4.16 10.02 -0.58
C LEU A 149 5.62 10.27 -0.17
N MET A 150 6.00 9.88 1.04
CA MET A 150 7.40 9.97 1.51
C MET A 150 8.33 9.13 0.64
N LEU A 151 7.98 7.87 0.39
CA LEU A 151 8.79 6.96 -0.40
C LEU A 151 8.84 7.35 -1.87
N LYS A 152 7.71 7.81 -2.44
CA LYS A 152 7.66 8.30 -3.81
C LYS A 152 8.66 9.42 -4.05
N ASN A 153 8.72 10.39 -3.15
CA ASN A 153 9.63 11.52 -3.27
C ASN A 153 11.09 11.13 -3.03
N SER A 154 11.33 10.11 -2.19
CA SER A 154 12.69 9.66 -1.83
C SER A 154 13.30 8.67 -2.83
N LEU A 155 12.48 7.84 -3.48
CA LEU A 155 12.93 6.69 -4.25
C LEU A 155 12.57 6.75 -5.74
N ASP A 156 12.01 7.86 -6.24
CA ASP A 156 11.50 7.98 -7.65
C ASP A 156 10.68 6.75 -8.09
N LEU A 157 9.74 6.33 -7.25
CA LEU A 157 8.99 5.09 -7.44
C LEU A 157 7.99 5.11 -8.61
N VAL A 158 7.86 6.23 -9.33
CA VAL A 158 6.72 6.45 -10.24
C VAL A 158 7.01 6.23 -11.70
N ASP A 159 8.21 6.47 -12.15
CA ASP A 159 8.53 6.27 -13.56
C ASP A 159 9.60 5.19 -13.69
N GLY A 160 9.33 4.15 -14.45
CA GLY A 160 10.23 3.04 -14.75
C GLY A 160 11.57 3.41 -15.39
N GLN A 161 11.99 4.64 -15.26
CA GLN A 161 13.34 5.11 -15.48
C GLN A 161 14.06 5.12 -14.13
N THR A 162 14.61 3.96 -13.79
CA THR A 162 15.64 3.82 -12.77
C THR A 162 16.95 4.45 -13.25
N ASP A 163 16.94 5.69 -13.61
CA ASP A 163 18.11 6.52 -13.46
C ASP A 163 18.13 7.01 -12.02
N ILE A 164 18.44 6.08 -11.13
CA ILE A 164 19.05 6.45 -9.85
C ILE A 164 20.42 6.97 -10.27
N GLY A 165 20.43 8.24 -10.69
CA GLY A 165 21.69 8.90 -10.98
C GLY A 165 22.60 8.67 -9.78
N MET A 166 23.86 8.35 -10.00
CA MET A 166 24.87 8.06 -8.96
C MET A 166 24.79 9.04 -7.77
N LYS A 167 24.27 10.24 -8.02
CA LYS A 167 24.03 11.28 -7.02
C LYS A 167 23.06 10.88 -5.90
N LYS A 168 21.96 10.13 -6.21
CA LYS A 168 21.00 9.66 -5.19
C LYS A 168 21.49 8.47 -4.39
N ILE A 169 22.35 7.64 -5.00
CA ILE A 169 23.03 6.55 -4.28
C ILE A 169 23.98 7.15 -3.24
N TRP A 170 24.67 8.23 -3.54
CA TRP A 170 25.52 8.93 -2.58
C TRP A 170 24.72 9.52 -1.41
N GLU A 171 23.58 10.13 -1.65
CA GLU A 171 22.70 10.65 -0.60
C GLU A 171 22.18 9.52 0.31
N LEU A 172 21.77 8.40 -0.26
CA LEU A 172 21.37 7.22 0.51
C LEU A 172 22.55 6.62 1.30
N TYR A 173 23.74 6.60 0.71
CA TYR A 173 24.95 6.14 1.39
C TYR A 173 25.34 7.08 2.53
N GLU A 174 25.22 8.38 2.37
CA GLU A 174 25.46 9.39 3.44
C GLU A 174 24.48 9.18 4.60
N ILE A 175 23.18 9.01 4.31
CA ILE A 175 22.17 8.71 5.32
C ILE A 175 22.49 7.40 6.04
N TRP A 176 22.86 6.37 5.30
CA TRP A 176 23.22 5.07 5.86
C TRP A 176 24.48 5.14 6.72
N CYS A 177 25.54 5.79 6.25
CA CYS A 177 26.76 6.05 7.02
C CYS A 177 26.46 6.83 8.31
N PHE A 178 25.57 7.84 8.22
CA PHE A 178 25.13 8.60 9.39
C PHE A 178 24.41 7.72 10.41
N LEU A 179 23.51 6.86 9.96
CA LEU A 179 22.78 5.93 10.83
C LEU A 179 23.71 4.91 11.49
N ILE A 180 24.67 4.36 10.74
CA ILE A 180 25.69 3.44 11.30
C ILE A 180 26.58 4.17 12.30
N MET A 181 27.06 5.36 11.96
CA MET A 181 27.90 6.16 12.86
C MET A 181 27.15 6.51 14.15
N LYS A 182 25.87 6.90 14.03
CA LYS A 182 25.00 7.14 15.19
C LYS A 182 24.85 5.89 16.06
N ARG A 183 24.70 4.70 15.46
CA ARG A 183 24.59 3.41 16.15
C ARG A 183 25.91 3.00 16.83
N LEU A 184 27.03 3.21 16.16
CA LEU A 184 28.37 2.94 16.72
C LEU A 184 28.68 3.88 17.90
N VAL A 185 28.41 5.17 17.76
CA VAL A 185 28.59 6.16 18.84
C VAL A 185 27.72 5.82 20.04
N ALA A 186 26.46 5.46 19.82
CA ALA A 186 25.57 5.02 20.89
C ALA A 186 26.09 3.77 21.60
N LYS A 187 26.60 2.80 20.85
CA LYS A 187 27.19 1.55 21.39
C LYS A 187 28.46 1.83 22.20
N VAL A 188 29.32 2.75 21.73
CA VAL A 188 30.56 3.11 22.42
C VAL A 188 30.29 3.93 23.66
N LEU A 189 29.31 4.83 23.62
CA LEU A 189 28.96 5.73 24.76
C LEU A 189 27.96 5.11 25.72
N GLY A 190 27.41 3.92 25.44
CA GLY A 190 26.38 3.25 26.24
C GLY A 190 25.06 4.02 26.34
N VAL A 191 24.77 4.89 25.37
CA VAL A 191 23.58 5.72 25.33
C VAL A 191 22.46 5.01 24.59
N ASP A 192 21.31 4.87 25.24
CA ASP A 192 20.11 4.27 24.66
C ASP A 192 19.44 5.22 23.65
N LEU A 193 19.42 4.88 22.38
CA LEU A 193 18.90 5.71 21.28
C LEU A 193 17.36 5.91 21.31
N HIS A 194 16.65 5.38 22.32
CA HIS A 194 15.19 5.47 22.41
C HIS A 194 14.67 6.81 22.94
N ASN A 195 15.53 7.68 23.47
CA ASN A 195 15.13 9.01 23.95
C ASN A 195 15.32 10.09 22.89
N GLN A 196 14.49 10.06 21.85
CA GLN A 196 14.54 11.05 20.75
C GLN A 196 13.94 12.43 21.08
N LYS A 197 13.57 12.72 22.32
CA LYS A 197 12.96 14.02 22.68
C LYS A 197 13.97 15.17 22.87
N GLU A 198 15.23 14.89 23.11
CA GLU A 198 16.24 15.93 23.38
C GLU A 198 16.97 16.46 22.12
N VAL A 199 16.85 15.81 20.98
CA VAL A 199 17.60 16.21 19.76
C VAL A 199 16.86 17.27 18.92
N GLN A 200 15.61 17.58 19.24
CA GLN A 200 14.86 18.59 18.47
C GLN A 200 15.10 20.03 18.90
N GLU A 201 15.62 20.26 20.09
CA GLU A 201 15.87 21.64 20.59
C GLU A 201 17.15 22.26 20.06
N ASN A 202 18.15 21.47 19.64
CA ASN A 202 19.43 21.99 19.17
C ASN A 202 19.54 22.23 17.66
N LYS A 203 18.45 22.09 16.90
CA LYS A 203 18.46 22.36 15.45
C LYS A 203 18.51 23.84 15.08
N GLY A 204 18.24 24.75 16.02
CA GLY A 204 18.31 26.20 15.83
C GLY A 204 19.73 26.78 15.83
N GLU A 205 20.62 26.22 16.66
CA GLU A 205 21.96 26.82 16.87
C GLU A 205 23.04 26.37 15.88
N MET A 206 22.84 25.23 15.16
CA MET A 206 23.85 24.71 14.23
C MET A 206 23.78 25.31 12.83
N LEU A 207 22.70 26.00 12.48
CA LEU A 207 22.56 26.69 11.19
C LEU A 207 23.17 28.11 11.16
N ASP A 208 23.43 28.72 12.32
CA ASP A 208 24.03 30.06 12.36
C ASP A 208 25.56 30.07 12.26
N LEU A 209 26.21 28.91 12.43
CA LEU A 209 27.69 28.82 12.32
C LEU A 209 28.24 28.81 10.89
N PHE A 210 27.39 28.69 9.88
CA PHE A 210 27.79 28.70 8.46
C PHE A 210 27.34 29.94 7.66
N SER A 211 26.71 30.93 8.32
CA SER A 211 26.23 32.13 7.64
C SER A 211 27.22 33.31 7.67
N ASP A 212 28.32 33.23 8.41
CA ASP A 212 29.31 34.29 8.52
C ASP A 212 30.68 33.86 7.97
N SER A 213 30.77 33.68 6.66
CA SER A 213 32.05 33.82 5.97
C SER A 213 31.79 34.33 4.55
N LYS A 214 31.81 35.67 4.45
CA LYS A 214 32.10 36.37 3.18
C LYS A 214 33.59 36.44 3.01
#